data_abf5e30810e66cbc0dec4a907a3288be
#
_entry.id   abf5e30810e66cbc0dec4a907a3288be
#
_cell.length_a   1.000
_cell.length_b   1.000
_cell.length_c   1.000
_cell.angle_alpha   90.00
_cell.angle_beta   90.00
_cell.angle_gamma   90.00
#
_symmetry.space_group_name_H-M   'P 1'
#
loop_
_entity.id
_entity.type
_entity.pdbx_description
1 polymer ?
#
loop_
_entity_poly.entity_id
_entity_poly.type
_entity_poly.pdbx_seq_one_letter_code
_entity_poly.pdbx_strand_id
1 'polypeptide(L)'
;RGHARAAHAGEAAGARLGGYGWISSGDGPLHEALLKICDLMNSRIDSLMTRIDILDLMNLLGTTLSSRRSDQIALMPAGDIEADEFAMAKKDCFTNGKHHRGQSNNSVMFSVKPSVAELRGLFATMEDAGGSEPGFINMTSAKVRAPWVSGFNPCAEQCLANKGVCNLSELVLTRFPT
;
A
#
# COMPACT_ATOMS: atom_id res chain seq x y z
N ARG A 1 -38.33 -3.72 11.81
CA ARG A 1 -37.84 -5.10 11.61
C ARG A 1 -38.19 -5.52 10.19
N GLY A 2 -37.34 -5.48 9.29
CA GLY A 2 -37.55 -5.72 7.88
C GLY A 2 -36.65 -4.77 7.12
N HIS A 3 -35.34 -4.91 7.32
CA HIS A 3 -34.41 -4.17 6.49
C HIS A 3 -34.44 -4.85 5.15
N ALA A 4 -35.06 -4.16 4.20
CA ALA A 4 -34.95 -4.45 2.81
C ALA A 4 -33.47 -4.72 2.51
N ARG A 5 -33.15 -5.94 2.08
CA ARG A 5 -31.96 -6.19 1.30
C ARG A 5 -32.08 -5.29 0.09
N ALA A 6 -31.44 -4.13 0.17
CA ALA A 6 -31.08 -3.43 -1.06
C ALA A 6 -30.22 -4.44 -1.81
N ALA A 7 -30.80 -5.03 -2.83
CA ALA A 7 -30.07 -5.82 -3.79
C ALA A 7 -29.10 -4.85 -4.45
N HIS A 8 -27.93 -4.65 -3.88
CA HIS A 8 -26.82 -4.22 -4.68
C HIS A 8 -26.57 -5.36 -5.65
N ALA A 9 -27.04 -5.19 -6.86
CA ALA A 9 -26.65 -6.01 -7.99
C ALA A 9 -25.18 -5.71 -8.31
N GLY A 10 -24.31 -5.96 -7.34
CA GLY A 10 -22.89 -6.08 -7.56
C GLY A 10 -22.66 -7.30 -8.45
N GLU A 11 -21.76 -7.21 -9.39
CA GLU A 11 -21.43 -8.36 -10.22
C GLU A 11 -21.00 -9.53 -9.35
N ALA A 12 -21.50 -10.72 -9.63
CA ALA A 12 -21.18 -11.92 -8.88
C ALA A 12 -19.67 -12.21 -8.92
N ALA A 13 -19.16 -12.85 -7.87
CA ALA A 13 -17.78 -13.30 -7.85
C ALA A 13 -17.50 -14.19 -9.08
N GLY A 14 -16.38 -13.94 -9.77
CA GLY A 14 -16.02 -14.64 -10.98
C GLY A 14 -16.59 -14.04 -12.28
N ALA A 15 -17.50 -13.08 -12.21
CA ALA A 15 -18.01 -12.39 -13.39
C ALA A 15 -16.91 -11.54 -14.05
N ARG A 16 -16.89 -11.53 -15.37
CA ARG A 16 -15.93 -10.72 -16.13
C ARG A 16 -16.39 -9.27 -16.16
N LEU A 17 -15.52 -8.37 -15.67
CA LEU A 17 -15.80 -6.94 -15.68
C LEU A 17 -15.59 -6.37 -17.08
N GLY A 18 -16.44 -5.41 -17.48
CA GLY A 18 -16.24 -4.63 -18.69
C GLY A 18 -14.93 -3.83 -18.65
N GLY A 19 -14.50 -3.30 -19.77
CA GLY A 19 -13.26 -2.53 -19.87
C GLY A 19 -12.03 -3.42 -19.93
N TYR A 20 -11.23 -3.50 -18.88
CA TYR A 20 -9.96 -4.25 -18.89
C TYR A 20 -10.10 -5.78 -18.80
N GLY A 21 -11.31 -6.29 -18.72
CA GLY A 21 -11.56 -7.74 -18.67
C GLY A 21 -11.16 -8.41 -17.36
N TRP A 22 -11.14 -7.66 -16.28
CA TRP A 22 -10.86 -8.18 -14.94
C TRP A 22 -12.04 -9.02 -14.43
N ILE A 23 -11.79 -9.77 -13.39
CA ILE A 23 -12.75 -10.66 -12.76
C ILE A 23 -13.26 -10.01 -11.48
N SER A 24 -14.56 -9.99 -11.25
CA SER A 24 -15.18 -9.49 -10.03
C SER A 24 -14.82 -10.36 -8.84
N SER A 25 -14.41 -9.73 -7.73
CA SER A 25 -14.21 -10.41 -6.44
C SER A 25 -15.54 -10.74 -5.74
N GLY A 26 -16.64 -10.14 -6.18
CA GLY A 26 -17.91 -10.17 -5.47
C GLY A 26 -17.91 -9.27 -4.23
N ASP A 27 -18.92 -9.40 -3.41
CA ASP A 27 -19.14 -8.60 -2.19
C ASP A 27 -18.41 -9.16 -0.95
N GLY A 28 -18.05 -10.45 -0.97
CA GLY A 28 -17.42 -11.14 0.17
C GLY A 28 -16.16 -10.45 0.70
N PRO A 29 -15.14 -10.18 -0.13
CA PRO A 29 -13.93 -9.47 0.30
C PRO A 29 -14.20 -8.07 0.85
N LEU A 30 -15.15 -7.34 0.28
CA LEU A 30 -15.56 -6.03 0.78
C LEU A 30 -16.19 -6.15 2.18
N HIS A 31 -17.10 -7.10 2.35
CA HIS A 31 -17.74 -7.33 3.64
C HIS A 31 -16.73 -7.70 4.72
N GLU A 32 -15.81 -8.61 4.42
CA GLU A 32 -14.73 -8.99 5.35
C GLU A 32 -13.82 -7.82 5.69
N ALA A 33 -13.42 -7.03 4.71
CA ALA A 33 -12.59 -5.83 4.93
C ALA A 33 -13.30 -4.82 5.84
N LEU A 34 -14.59 -4.55 5.59
CA LEU A 34 -15.37 -3.62 6.40
C LEU A 34 -15.52 -4.09 7.86
N LEU A 35 -15.72 -5.38 8.11
CA LEU A 35 -15.76 -5.91 9.47
C LEU A 35 -14.44 -5.68 10.20
N LYS A 36 -13.31 -6.00 9.58
CA LYS A 36 -11.98 -5.77 10.16
C LYS A 36 -11.69 -4.28 10.39
N ILE A 37 -12.15 -3.41 9.50
CA ILE A 37 -12.03 -1.96 9.66
C ILE A 37 -12.86 -1.49 10.86
N CYS A 38 -14.09 -1.99 11.01
CA CYS A 38 -14.91 -1.68 12.17
C CYS A 38 -14.24 -2.13 13.48
N ASP A 39 -13.68 -3.33 13.51
CA ASP A 39 -12.96 -3.84 14.68
C ASP A 39 -11.74 -2.96 15.03
N LEU A 40 -10.95 -2.57 14.01
CA LEU A 40 -9.83 -1.66 14.17
C LEU A 40 -10.28 -0.32 14.75
N MET A 41 -11.30 0.30 14.17
CA MET A 41 -11.82 1.60 14.63
C MET A 41 -12.40 1.49 16.04
N ASN A 42 -13.14 0.43 16.36
CA ASN A 42 -13.69 0.20 17.70
C ASN A 42 -12.58 0.01 18.74
N SER A 43 -11.46 -0.59 18.38
CA SER A 43 -10.30 -0.74 19.28
C SER A 43 -9.62 0.59 19.61
N ARG A 44 -9.93 1.66 18.85
CA ARG A 44 -9.35 3.01 18.98
C ARG A 44 -10.34 4.06 19.50
N ILE A 45 -11.49 3.66 20.03
CA ILE A 45 -12.41 4.59 20.65
C ILE A 45 -11.68 5.39 21.74
N ASP A 46 -11.86 6.70 21.75
CA ASP A 46 -11.22 7.66 22.66
C ASP A 46 -9.68 7.72 22.57
N SER A 47 -9.08 7.20 21.51
CA SER A 47 -7.63 7.29 21.26
C SER A 47 -7.32 7.72 19.82
N LEU A 48 -6.10 8.22 19.61
CA LEU A 48 -5.62 8.53 18.26
C LEU A 48 -5.22 7.25 17.53
N MET A 49 -5.50 7.22 16.23
CA MET A 49 -4.97 6.17 15.37
C MET A 49 -3.46 6.33 15.20
N THR A 50 -2.75 5.23 15.29
CA THR A 50 -1.32 5.17 14.96
C THR A 50 -1.14 5.15 13.43
N ARG A 51 0.09 5.36 12.97
CA ARG A 51 0.41 5.22 11.53
C ARG A 51 0.26 3.78 11.05
N ILE A 52 0.48 2.83 11.94
CA ILE A 52 0.25 1.40 11.64
C ILE A 52 -1.24 1.10 11.52
N ASP A 53 -2.09 1.72 12.32
CA ASP A 53 -3.55 1.60 12.15
C ASP A 53 -3.99 2.14 10.79
N ILE A 54 -3.43 3.28 10.37
CA ILE A 54 -3.71 3.86 9.04
C ILE A 54 -3.21 2.94 7.93
N LEU A 55 -2.01 2.35 8.08
CA LEU A 55 -1.49 1.35 7.16
C LEU A 55 -2.44 0.16 7.05
N ASP A 56 -2.86 -0.40 8.17
CA ASP A 56 -3.77 -1.55 8.21
C ASP A 56 -5.12 -1.22 7.58
N LEU A 57 -5.70 -0.05 7.89
CA LEU A 57 -6.97 0.41 7.32
C LEU A 57 -6.89 0.51 5.79
N MET A 58 -5.86 1.17 5.26
CA MET A 58 -5.68 1.34 3.82
C MET A 58 -5.41 0.01 3.11
N ASN A 59 -4.63 -0.87 3.73
CA ASN A 59 -4.36 -2.19 3.20
C ASN A 59 -5.59 -3.09 3.23
N LEU A 60 -6.45 -3.01 4.24
CA LEU A 60 -7.73 -3.71 4.28
C LEU A 60 -8.63 -3.30 3.12
N LEU A 61 -8.68 -2.00 2.79
CA LEU A 61 -9.38 -1.53 1.60
C LEU A 61 -8.79 -2.13 0.32
N GLY A 62 -7.47 -2.24 0.23
CA GLY A 62 -6.77 -2.85 -0.90
C GLY A 62 -7.16 -4.32 -1.14
N THR A 63 -7.53 -5.07 -0.10
CA THR A 63 -7.94 -6.48 -0.24
C THR A 63 -9.24 -6.67 -1.00
N THR A 64 -10.01 -5.60 -1.23
CA THR A 64 -11.26 -5.66 -1.99
C THR A 64 -11.03 -5.76 -3.49
N LEU A 65 -9.82 -5.49 -3.97
CA LEU A 65 -9.46 -5.57 -5.37
C LEU A 65 -9.14 -7.01 -5.78
N SER A 66 -9.76 -7.47 -6.86
CA SER A 66 -9.73 -8.88 -7.26
C SER A 66 -8.44 -9.37 -7.91
N SER A 67 -7.60 -8.48 -8.40
CA SER A 67 -6.57 -8.88 -9.38
C SER A 67 -5.16 -8.42 -9.06
N ARG A 68 -4.93 -7.64 -8.03
CA ARG A 68 -3.58 -7.13 -7.73
C ARG A 68 -3.18 -7.33 -6.28
N ARG A 69 -1.91 -7.69 -6.12
CA ARG A 69 -1.15 -7.48 -4.90
C ARG A 69 -0.39 -6.17 -5.06
N SER A 70 -0.17 -5.43 -3.95
CA SER A 70 0.67 -4.22 -3.94
C SER A 70 0.24 -3.16 -4.96
N ASP A 71 -1.03 -2.77 -4.91
CA ASP A 71 -1.57 -1.64 -5.69
C ASP A 71 -1.51 -0.31 -4.93
N GLN A 72 -0.84 -0.29 -3.79
CA GLN A 72 -0.63 0.87 -2.93
C GLN A 72 0.85 1.04 -2.61
N ILE A 73 1.25 2.25 -2.25
CA ILE A 73 2.52 2.54 -1.60
C ILE A 73 2.25 3.17 -0.24
N ALA A 74 2.91 2.67 0.79
CA ALA A 74 2.94 3.28 2.10
C ALA A 74 4.26 4.01 2.29
N LEU A 75 4.19 5.28 2.67
CA LEU A 75 5.33 6.17 2.79
C LEU A 75 5.48 6.65 4.23
N MET A 76 6.63 6.39 4.84
CA MET A 76 6.98 6.84 6.19
C MET A 76 8.17 7.79 6.15
N PRO A 77 8.08 9.00 6.70
CA PRO A 77 9.25 9.86 6.85
C PRO A 77 10.29 9.20 7.76
N ALA A 78 11.55 9.22 7.36
CA ALA A 78 12.65 8.82 8.22
C ALA A 78 12.70 9.73 9.47
N GLY A 79 12.87 9.14 10.63
CA GLY A 79 12.85 9.85 11.91
C GLY A 79 11.44 10.10 12.48
N ASP A 80 10.37 9.58 11.85
CA ASP A 80 9.07 9.51 12.51
C ASP A 80 9.13 8.58 13.73
N ILE A 81 8.35 8.90 14.76
CA ILE A 81 8.32 8.14 16.01
C ILE A 81 7.90 6.68 15.82
N GLU A 82 7.14 6.37 14.78
CA GLU A 82 6.68 5.03 14.46
C GLU A 82 7.46 4.40 13.27
N ALA A 83 8.61 4.98 12.87
CA ALA A 83 9.36 4.50 11.72
C ALA A 83 9.90 3.07 11.89
N ASP A 84 10.35 2.71 13.09
CA ASP A 84 10.85 1.36 13.38
C ASP A 84 9.71 0.33 13.35
N GLU A 85 8.56 0.67 13.94
CA GLU A 85 7.37 -0.20 13.88
C GLU A 85 6.88 -0.37 12.44
N PHE A 86 6.91 0.71 11.65
CA PHE A 86 6.57 0.67 10.24
C PHE A 86 7.54 -0.23 9.44
N ALA A 87 8.84 -0.17 9.71
CA ALA A 87 9.82 -1.03 9.06
C ALA A 87 9.61 -2.51 9.38
N MET A 88 9.07 -2.82 10.57
CA MET A 88 8.74 -4.17 11.01
C MET A 88 7.31 -4.60 10.67
N ALA A 89 6.50 -3.73 10.05
CA ALA A 89 5.07 -3.94 9.90
C ALA A 89 4.69 -5.24 9.16
N LYS A 90 5.56 -5.73 8.28
CA LYS A 90 5.33 -6.96 7.52
C LYS A 90 5.98 -8.20 8.10
N LYS A 91 6.72 -8.09 9.21
CA LYS A 91 7.26 -9.25 9.89
C LYS A 91 6.13 -10.23 10.23
N ASP A 92 6.28 -11.46 9.78
CA ASP A 92 5.32 -12.54 10.03
C ASP A 92 3.87 -12.24 9.63
N CYS A 93 3.61 -11.22 8.78
CA CYS A 93 2.25 -10.77 8.45
C CYS A 93 1.38 -11.89 7.83
N PHE A 94 1.99 -12.87 7.17
CA PHE A 94 1.28 -14.00 6.58
C PHE A 94 0.97 -15.12 7.58
N THR A 95 1.59 -15.14 8.75
CA THR A 95 1.38 -16.14 9.79
C THR A 95 0.62 -15.62 10.99
N ASN A 96 0.66 -14.30 11.22
CA ASN A 96 0.00 -13.63 12.36
C ASN A 96 -1.37 -13.01 12.03
N GLY A 97 -1.97 -13.38 10.89
CA GLY A 97 -3.29 -12.92 10.48
C GLY A 97 -3.34 -11.52 9.85
N LYS A 98 -2.18 -10.90 9.57
CA LYS A 98 -2.08 -9.55 8.97
C LYS A 98 -1.77 -9.59 7.47
N HIS A 99 -2.32 -10.57 6.75
CA HIS A 99 -2.09 -10.77 5.30
C HIS A 99 -2.39 -9.53 4.46
N HIS A 100 -3.32 -8.68 4.92
CA HIS A 100 -3.67 -7.42 4.25
C HIS A 100 -2.46 -6.49 4.06
N ARG A 101 -1.43 -6.55 4.94
CA ARG A 101 -0.20 -5.74 4.81
C ARG A 101 0.61 -6.06 3.55
N GLY A 102 0.31 -7.15 2.87
CA GLY A 102 0.84 -7.46 1.54
C GLY A 102 0.28 -6.60 0.41
N GLN A 103 -0.73 -5.74 0.67
CA GLN A 103 -1.37 -4.90 -0.35
C GLN A 103 -0.57 -3.63 -0.67
N SER A 104 0.36 -3.21 0.18
CA SER A 104 1.21 -2.05 -0.09
C SER A 104 2.68 -2.44 -0.23
N ASN A 105 3.43 -1.69 -1.04
CA ASN A 105 4.88 -1.60 -0.92
C ASN A 105 5.21 -0.53 0.11
N ASN A 106 6.02 -0.86 1.10
CA ASN A 106 6.36 0.06 2.17
C ASN A 106 7.73 0.70 1.90
N SER A 107 7.82 2.02 2.06
CA SER A 107 9.06 2.77 1.82
C SER A 107 9.29 3.86 2.85
N VAL A 108 10.55 4.04 3.24
CA VAL A 108 10.99 5.15 4.10
C VAL A 108 11.53 6.29 3.24
N MET A 109 11.06 7.50 3.52
CA MET A 109 11.45 8.72 2.82
C MET A 109 12.51 9.48 3.60
N PHE A 110 13.63 9.73 2.96
CA PHE A 110 14.72 10.55 3.50
C PHE A 110 14.69 11.96 2.88
N SER A 111 14.44 12.97 3.70
CA SER A 111 14.55 14.38 3.32
C SER A 111 15.97 14.93 3.52
N VAL A 112 16.80 14.22 4.26
CA VAL A 112 18.22 14.48 4.51
C VAL A 112 18.98 13.20 4.23
N LYS A 113 20.23 13.31 3.79
CA LYS A 113 21.08 12.14 3.58
C LYS A 113 21.26 11.38 4.90
N PRO A 114 20.87 10.11 4.98
CA PRO A 114 21.04 9.32 6.19
C PRO A 114 22.53 9.06 6.47
N SER A 115 22.88 8.96 7.73
CA SER A 115 24.17 8.50 8.17
C SER A 115 24.35 6.99 7.91
N VAL A 116 25.61 6.55 7.92
CA VAL A 116 25.90 5.11 7.81
C VAL A 116 25.32 4.33 8.99
N ALA A 117 25.26 4.92 10.18
CA ALA A 117 24.70 4.28 11.36
C ALA A 117 23.18 4.07 11.21
N GLU A 118 22.42 5.08 10.74
CA GLU A 118 20.99 4.97 10.48
C GLU A 118 20.69 3.90 9.43
N LEU A 119 21.44 3.88 8.32
CA LEU A 119 21.28 2.84 7.31
C LEU A 119 21.57 1.44 7.84
N ARG A 120 22.64 1.27 8.64
CA ARG A 120 22.94 -0.02 9.26
C ARG A 120 21.84 -0.48 10.21
N GLY A 121 21.28 0.44 11.01
CA GLY A 121 20.14 0.16 11.88
C GLY A 121 18.93 -0.34 11.06
N LEU A 122 18.59 0.36 9.99
CA LEU A 122 17.47 -0.01 9.14
C LEU A 122 17.69 -1.35 8.41
N PHE A 123 18.90 -1.62 7.92
CA PHE A 123 19.21 -2.93 7.34
C PHE A 123 19.14 -4.06 8.37
N ALA A 124 19.59 -3.83 9.61
CA ALA A 124 19.43 -4.82 10.68
C ALA A 124 17.96 -5.10 11.00
N THR A 125 17.10 -4.05 10.99
CA THR A 125 15.65 -4.19 11.13
C THR A 125 15.05 -5.01 9.98
N MET A 126 15.48 -4.76 8.75
CA MET A 126 15.02 -5.54 7.57
C MET A 126 15.44 -7.01 7.67
N GLU A 127 16.67 -7.28 8.10
CA GLU A 127 17.16 -8.63 8.31
C GLU A 127 16.35 -9.36 9.40
N ASP A 128 16.07 -8.70 10.53
CA ASP A 128 15.22 -9.25 11.59
C ASP A 128 13.76 -9.48 11.12
N ALA A 129 13.24 -8.60 10.27
CA ALA A 129 11.93 -8.76 9.67
C ALA A 129 11.87 -9.90 8.64
N GLY A 130 13.03 -10.37 8.15
CA GLY A 130 13.12 -11.44 7.16
C GLY A 130 12.63 -11.02 5.77
N GLY A 131 12.62 -9.72 5.46
CA GLY A 131 12.09 -9.15 4.22
C GLY A 131 13.04 -8.21 3.51
N SER A 132 12.61 -7.71 2.35
CA SER A 132 13.32 -6.70 1.55
C SER A 132 12.74 -5.30 1.70
N GLU A 133 11.77 -5.11 2.54
CA GLU A 133 11.15 -3.82 2.85
C GLU A 133 11.58 -3.32 4.24
N PRO A 134 11.55 -2.00 4.43
CA PRO A 134 11.05 -0.95 3.55
C PRO A 134 12.01 -0.59 2.42
N GLY A 135 11.45 -0.09 1.30
CA GLY A 135 12.23 0.57 0.26
C GLY A 135 12.75 1.94 0.73
N PHE A 136 13.67 2.55 -0.01
CA PHE A 136 14.29 3.83 0.33
C PHE A 136 14.00 4.88 -0.74
N ILE A 137 13.48 6.04 -0.32
CA ILE A 137 13.19 7.15 -1.22
C ILE A 137 14.00 8.37 -0.80
N ASN A 138 14.79 8.90 -1.74
CA ASN A 138 15.48 10.18 -1.57
C ASN A 138 14.58 11.33 -2.00
N MET A 139 13.87 11.93 -1.04
CA MET A 139 12.94 13.04 -1.31
C MET A 139 13.64 14.31 -1.81
N THR A 140 14.89 14.54 -1.43
CA THR A 140 15.67 15.69 -1.93
C THR A 140 15.89 15.55 -3.44
N SER A 141 16.36 14.39 -3.91
CA SER A 141 16.53 14.14 -5.34
C SER A 141 15.20 14.11 -6.10
N ALA A 142 14.15 13.55 -5.50
CA ALA A 142 12.83 13.53 -6.10
C ALA A 142 12.29 14.96 -6.33
N LYS A 143 12.40 15.84 -5.34
CA LYS A 143 11.96 17.24 -5.44
C LYS A 143 12.78 18.07 -6.44
N VAL A 144 14.05 17.75 -6.64
CA VAL A 144 14.86 18.42 -7.68
C VAL A 144 14.35 18.06 -9.07
N ARG A 145 13.98 16.80 -9.30
CA ARG A 145 13.48 16.32 -10.59
C ARG A 145 12.01 16.68 -10.83
N ALA A 146 11.21 16.62 -9.78
CA ALA A 146 9.78 16.86 -9.80
C ALA A 146 9.38 17.73 -8.59
N PRO A 147 9.53 19.07 -8.68
CA PRO A 147 9.23 19.97 -7.55
C PRO A 147 7.80 19.84 -7.01
N TRP A 148 6.90 19.37 -7.83
CA TRP A 148 5.48 19.13 -7.55
C TRP A 148 5.20 17.75 -6.91
N VAL A 149 6.21 16.91 -6.67
CA VAL A 149 6.01 15.56 -6.13
C VAL A 149 5.33 15.60 -4.77
N SER A 150 4.25 14.84 -4.64
CA SER A 150 3.49 14.64 -3.41
C SER A 150 3.50 13.18 -2.96
N GLY A 151 3.79 12.26 -3.87
CA GLY A 151 3.83 10.82 -3.63
C GLY A 151 4.45 10.07 -4.79
N PHE A 152 4.30 8.76 -4.77
CA PHE A 152 4.85 7.85 -5.77
C PHE A 152 3.82 6.77 -6.12
N ASN A 153 4.02 6.11 -7.26
CA ASN A 153 3.31 4.88 -7.58
C ASN A 153 3.82 3.72 -6.69
N PRO A 154 3.14 2.57 -6.65
CA PRO A 154 3.48 1.46 -5.75
C PRO A 154 4.94 0.98 -5.83
N CYS A 155 5.56 1.02 -7.00
CA CYS A 155 6.95 0.61 -7.20
C CYS A 155 7.96 1.74 -6.97
N ALA A 156 7.50 2.95 -6.66
CA ALA A 156 8.29 4.16 -6.37
C ALA A 156 9.16 4.70 -7.53
N GLU A 157 9.00 4.22 -8.76
CA GLU A 157 9.75 4.71 -9.92
C GLU A 157 9.19 6.01 -10.51
N GLN A 158 7.92 6.33 -10.22
CA GLN A 158 7.26 7.50 -10.77
C GLN A 158 6.84 8.50 -9.68
N CYS A 159 7.36 9.72 -9.77
CA CYS A 159 6.90 10.83 -8.95
C CYS A 159 5.47 11.23 -9.36
N LEU A 160 4.57 11.35 -8.39
CA LEU A 160 3.19 11.73 -8.62
C LEU A 160 2.84 13.03 -7.88
N ALA A 161 2.07 13.89 -8.53
CA ALA A 161 1.38 14.98 -7.87
C ALA A 161 0.18 14.46 -7.07
N ASN A 162 -0.40 15.30 -6.20
CA ASN A 162 -1.64 14.96 -5.54
C ASN A 162 -2.73 14.65 -6.58
N LYS A 163 -3.42 13.51 -6.41
CA LYS A 163 -4.40 12.96 -7.37
C LYS A 163 -3.79 12.59 -8.75
N GLY A 164 -2.48 12.45 -8.83
CA GLY A 164 -1.82 11.93 -10.01
C GLY A 164 -2.12 10.45 -10.22
N VAL A 165 -2.01 10.00 -11.47
CA VAL A 165 -2.19 8.60 -11.85
C VAL A 165 -0.93 8.07 -12.53
N CYS A 166 -0.66 6.78 -12.38
CA CYS A 166 0.40 6.06 -13.07
C CYS A 166 -0.23 5.15 -14.13
N ASN A 167 0.00 5.46 -15.40
CA ASN A 167 -0.40 4.61 -16.51
C ASN A 167 0.83 3.97 -17.14
N LEU A 168 0.79 2.65 -17.27
CA LEU A 168 1.85 1.90 -17.94
C LEU A 168 1.58 1.82 -19.43
N SER A 169 2.64 1.94 -20.22
CA SER A 169 2.63 1.66 -21.65
C SER A 169 3.88 0.89 -22.03
N GLU A 170 3.77 0.01 -23.01
CA GLU A 170 4.85 -0.82 -23.48
C GLU A 170 5.09 -0.60 -24.96
N LEU A 171 6.35 -0.54 -25.37
CA LEU A 171 6.78 -0.49 -26.76
C LEU A 171 7.55 -1.76 -27.08
N VAL A 172 7.06 -2.51 -28.08
CA VAL A 172 7.75 -3.71 -28.59
C VAL A 172 8.74 -3.27 -29.64
N LEU A 173 9.99 -2.98 -29.21
CA LEU A 173 11.03 -2.42 -30.07
C LEU A 173 11.31 -3.25 -31.33
N THR A 174 11.19 -4.56 -31.26
CA THR A 174 11.36 -5.47 -32.38
C THR A 174 10.29 -5.34 -33.48
N ARG A 175 9.23 -4.59 -33.22
CA ARG A 175 8.16 -4.30 -34.19
C ARG A 175 8.38 -3.02 -34.97
N PHE A 176 9.38 -2.22 -34.63
CA PHE A 176 9.73 -1.02 -35.38
C PHE A 176 10.82 -1.38 -36.40
N PRO A 177 10.59 -1.04 -37.69
CA PRO A 177 11.63 -1.24 -38.70
C PRO A 177 12.83 -0.33 -38.38
N THR A 178 14.05 -0.88 -38.57
CA THR A 178 15.32 -0.15 -38.48
C THR A 178 15.50 0.72 -39.71
#